data_9d2a1eaa02ed86ac61e1d60420d9d9bd
#
_entry.id   9d2a1eaa02ed86ac61e1d60420d9d9bd
#
_cell.length_a   1.000
_cell.length_b   1.000
_cell.length_c   1.000
_cell.angle_alpha   90.00
_cell.angle_beta   90.00
_cell.angle_gamma   90.00
#
_symmetry.space_group_name_H-M   'P 1'
#
loop_
_entity.id
_entity.type
_entity.pdbx_description
1 polymer ?
#
loop_
_entity_poly.entity_id
_entity_poly.type
_entity_poly.pdbx_seq_one_letter_code
_entity_poly.pdbx_strand_id
1 'polypeptide(L)'
;SPTMLDQIRRYLTAHSYFGDFVFRLPSGREVDRAGDLRSLLEKLETIPLESIGFHAEKNDFSSWLRARGEFSLAYRLRPRHVSDYASLEDLRADLIDSIGTHRRQQSRSTVADFDPEALAQAGGITRIGEGSIGGKGRGLAFATRLIDRFGLEDRFPGVRIFVPPAVILGTDVFEEFLDVNELRSLSLHSENEREVTRRFVEASFPPDARQQLLSFLLLCDRPLAIRSSSLLEDSPYQPFAGIFETVMIPNDHPDPAVRLEELIQAIKSVYASTYSEDSKLFLEATPYRLEEEAMAVIVQELVGQNRDDLFFPDVSGVARSY
;
A
#
# COMPACT_ATOMS: atom_id res chain seq x y z
N SER A 1 -29.66 -8.41 25.12
CA SER A 1 -28.65 -9.49 25.12
C SER A 1 -27.77 -9.36 23.89
N PRO A 2 -26.46 -9.66 23.99
CA PRO A 2 -25.59 -9.62 22.83
C PRO A 2 -26.09 -10.55 21.73
N THR A 3 -26.01 -10.12 20.48
CA THR A 3 -26.37 -10.96 19.35
C THR A 3 -25.43 -12.17 19.23
N MET A 4 -25.84 -13.21 18.49
CA MET A 4 -25.01 -14.39 18.24
C MET A 4 -23.66 -13.97 17.58
N LEU A 5 -23.68 -12.96 16.70
CA LEU A 5 -22.49 -12.40 16.10
C LEU A 5 -21.55 -11.76 17.12
N ASP A 6 -22.08 -11.02 18.11
CA ASP A 6 -21.27 -10.46 19.20
C ASP A 6 -20.64 -11.55 20.08
N GLN A 7 -21.34 -12.66 20.29
CA GLN A 7 -20.81 -13.81 21.03
C GLN A 7 -19.69 -14.50 20.26
N ILE A 8 -19.89 -14.75 18.95
CA ILE A 8 -18.87 -15.32 18.05
C ILE A 8 -17.65 -14.40 17.99
N ARG A 9 -17.85 -13.09 17.80
CA ARG A 9 -16.77 -12.10 17.75
C ARG A 9 -15.96 -12.09 19.05
N ARG A 10 -16.62 -12.08 20.22
CA ARG A 10 -15.95 -12.16 21.53
C ARG A 10 -15.18 -13.45 21.70
N TYR A 11 -15.75 -14.59 21.27
CA TYR A 11 -15.09 -15.89 21.33
C TYR A 11 -13.85 -15.92 20.46
N LEU A 12 -13.95 -15.49 19.20
CA LEU A 12 -12.83 -15.42 18.26
C LEU A 12 -11.74 -14.47 18.76
N THR A 13 -12.12 -13.30 19.29
CA THR A 13 -11.16 -12.34 19.85
C THR A 13 -10.44 -12.92 21.07
N ALA A 14 -11.15 -13.65 21.94
CA ALA A 14 -10.60 -14.19 23.18
C ALA A 14 -9.75 -15.47 22.98
N HIS A 15 -10.09 -16.30 21.97
CA HIS A 15 -9.54 -17.66 21.86
C HIS A 15 -8.78 -17.93 20.57
N SER A 16 -8.88 -17.04 19.57
CA SER A 16 -8.28 -17.27 18.24
C SER A 16 -7.29 -16.17 17.82
N TYR A 17 -6.90 -15.29 18.72
CA TYR A 17 -5.93 -14.21 18.51
C TYR A 17 -6.29 -13.22 17.39
N PHE A 18 -7.55 -13.14 16.94
CA PHE A 18 -8.00 -12.21 15.89
C PHE A 18 -8.16 -10.75 16.35
N GLY A 19 -8.11 -10.50 17.67
CA GLY A 19 -8.14 -9.16 18.24
C GLY A 19 -6.74 -8.58 18.48
N ASP A 20 -6.66 -7.43 19.15
CA ASP A 20 -5.40 -6.84 19.58
C ASP A 20 -4.57 -7.84 20.38
N PHE A 21 -3.25 -7.72 20.31
CA PHE A 21 -2.38 -8.38 21.26
C PHE A 21 -2.51 -7.67 22.62
N VAL A 22 -3.02 -8.39 23.60
CA VAL A 22 -3.26 -7.85 24.93
C VAL A 22 -2.12 -8.28 25.85
N PHE A 23 -1.24 -7.35 26.19
CA PHE A 23 -0.16 -7.59 27.13
C PHE A 23 -0.73 -7.77 28.55
N ARG A 24 -0.40 -8.90 29.19
CA ARG A 24 -0.84 -9.25 30.55
C ARG A 24 0.33 -9.65 31.42
N LEU A 25 0.22 -9.35 32.70
CA LEU A 25 1.09 -9.91 33.72
C LEU A 25 0.67 -11.35 34.06
N PRO A 26 1.54 -12.15 34.74
CA PRO A 26 1.19 -13.47 35.23
C PRO A 26 -0.06 -13.48 36.11
N SER A 27 -0.36 -12.36 36.79
CA SER A 27 -1.58 -12.16 37.58
C SER A 27 -2.87 -12.05 36.76
N GLY A 28 -2.78 -12.00 35.42
CA GLY A 28 -3.88 -11.75 34.49
C GLY A 28 -4.21 -10.27 34.27
N ARG A 29 -3.56 -9.35 35.01
CA ARG A 29 -3.76 -7.90 34.84
C ARG A 29 -3.28 -7.45 33.48
N GLU A 30 -4.14 -6.77 32.73
CA GLU A 30 -3.81 -6.12 31.47
C GLU A 30 -2.88 -4.92 31.71
N VAL A 31 -1.85 -4.79 30.86
CA VAL A 31 -0.85 -3.71 30.91
C VAL A 31 -1.01 -2.77 29.73
N ASP A 32 -1.14 -3.33 28.52
CA ASP A 32 -1.26 -2.55 27.28
C ASP A 32 -1.83 -3.42 26.15
N ARG A 33 -2.02 -2.81 24.94
CA ARG A 33 -2.52 -3.50 23.75
C ARG A 33 -1.76 -3.06 22.50
N ALA A 34 -1.63 -3.97 21.53
CA ALA A 34 -1.09 -3.70 20.22
C ALA A 34 -2.03 -4.24 19.13
N GLY A 35 -2.50 -3.35 18.25
CA GLY A 35 -3.42 -3.69 17.15
C GLY A 35 -2.71 -4.25 15.91
N ASP A 36 -1.44 -3.89 15.71
CA ASP A 36 -0.63 -4.22 14.54
C ASP A 36 0.85 -4.47 14.89
N LEU A 37 1.67 -4.82 13.88
CA LEU A 37 3.11 -5.09 14.08
C LEU A 37 3.91 -3.86 14.50
N ARG A 38 3.49 -2.66 14.12
CA ARG A 38 4.17 -1.42 14.50
C ARG A 38 3.94 -1.14 15.97
N SER A 39 2.69 -1.11 16.39
CA SER A 39 2.35 -0.91 17.80
C SER A 39 2.88 -2.03 18.69
N LEU A 40 2.93 -3.29 18.20
CA LEU A 40 3.56 -4.38 18.92
C LEU A 40 5.05 -4.09 19.19
N LEU A 41 5.78 -3.64 18.16
CA LEU A 41 7.21 -3.31 18.27
C LEU A 41 7.45 -2.16 19.27
N GLU A 42 6.68 -1.06 19.14
CA GLU A 42 6.76 0.10 20.05
C GLU A 42 6.46 -0.29 21.50
N LYS A 43 5.46 -1.15 21.72
CA LYS A 43 5.10 -1.61 23.07
C LYS A 43 6.14 -2.55 23.67
N LEU A 44 6.76 -3.42 22.90
CA LEU A 44 7.82 -4.31 23.37
C LEU A 44 8.99 -3.57 24.02
N GLU A 45 9.26 -2.32 23.63
CA GLU A 45 10.31 -1.50 24.22
C GLU A 45 10.01 -1.10 25.68
N THR A 46 8.73 -0.90 26.02
CA THR A 46 8.30 -0.29 27.28
C THR A 46 7.54 -1.23 28.22
N ILE A 47 7.01 -2.33 27.73
CA ILE A 47 6.25 -3.32 28.51
C ILE A 47 7.11 -3.97 29.61
N PRO A 48 6.59 -4.23 30.80
CA PRO A 48 7.29 -4.98 31.84
C PRO A 48 7.79 -6.35 31.35
N LEU A 49 9.00 -6.71 31.70
CA LEU A 49 9.64 -7.99 31.30
C LEU A 49 8.83 -9.21 31.72
N GLU A 50 8.19 -9.15 32.88
CA GLU A 50 7.30 -10.21 33.36
C GLU A 50 6.15 -10.51 32.36
N SER A 51 5.63 -9.48 31.68
CA SER A 51 4.63 -9.63 30.64
C SER A 51 5.19 -10.32 29.40
N ILE A 52 6.40 -9.96 29.00
CA ILE A 52 7.09 -10.58 27.85
C ILE A 52 7.32 -12.07 28.13
N GLY A 53 7.89 -12.41 29.27
CA GLY A 53 8.10 -13.80 29.69
C GLY A 53 6.81 -14.60 29.73
N PHE A 54 5.76 -14.06 30.33
CA PHE A 54 4.44 -14.70 30.43
C PHE A 54 3.86 -15.06 29.05
N HIS A 55 3.93 -14.15 28.07
CA HIS A 55 3.40 -14.39 26.72
C HIS A 55 4.32 -15.29 25.90
N ALA A 56 5.64 -15.19 26.08
CA ALA A 56 6.59 -16.05 25.40
C ALA A 56 6.45 -17.53 25.82
N GLU A 57 6.29 -17.81 27.11
CA GLU A 57 6.05 -19.18 27.62
C GLU A 57 4.80 -19.83 27.00
N LYS A 58 3.78 -19.02 26.67
CA LYS A 58 2.54 -19.48 26.06
C LYS A 58 2.56 -19.49 24.54
N ASN A 59 3.62 -19.06 23.91
CA ASN A 59 3.69 -18.84 22.45
C ASN A 59 2.63 -17.86 21.91
N ASP A 60 2.17 -16.92 22.73
CA ASP A 60 1.13 -15.97 22.35
C ASP A 60 1.56 -15.09 21.18
N PHE A 61 2.83 -14.64 21.15
CA PHE A 61 3.38 -13.84 20.03
C PHE A 61 3.26 -14.57 18.69
N SER A 62 3.72 -15.82 18.62
CA SER A 62 3.65 -16.60 17.38
C SER A 62 2.22 -16.95 16.99
N SER A 63 1.33 -17.18 17.95
CA SER A 63 -0.07 -17.47 17.71
C SER A 63 -0.83 -16.25 17.16
N TRP A 64 -0.57 -15.07 17.73
CA TRP A 64 -1.16 -13.82 17.29
C TRP A 64 -0.68 -13.41 15.87
N LEU A 65 0.62 -13.57 15.61
CA LEU A 65 1.20 -13.32 14.29
C LEU A 65 0.61 -14.25 13.22
N ARG A 66 0.46 -15.53 13.56
CA ARG A 66 -0.16 -16.51 12.64
C ARG A 66 -1.60 -16.18 12.31
N ALA A 67 -2.38 -15.72 13.28
CA ALA A 67 -3.76 -15.27 13.06
C ALA A 67 -3.86 -14.07 12.11
N ARG A 68 -2.79 -13.29 11.96
CA ARG A 68 -2.67 -12.16 11.02
C ARG A 68 -2.02 -12.49 9.68
N GLY A 69 -1.72 -13.76 9.43
CA GLY A 69 -1.08 -14.16 8.18
C GLY A 69 0.44 -13.98 8.14
N GLU A 70 1.06 -13.54 9.25
CA GLU A 70 2.51 -13.37 9.38
C GLU A 70 3.23 -14.70 9.63
N PHE A 71 2.97 -15.67 8.74
CA PHE A 71 3.38 -17.06 8.92
C PHE A 71 4.89 -17.25 9.05
N SER A 72 5.68 -16.53 8.25
CA SER A 72 7.15 -16.65 8.25
C SER A 72 7.75 -16.18 9.57
N LEU A 73 7.26 -15.06 10.11
CA LEU A 73 7.67 -14.53 11.40
C LEU A 73 7.18 -15.43 12.54
N ALA A 74 5.92 -15.83 12.52
CA ALA A 74 5.34 -16.74 13.49
C ALA A 74 6.11 -18.07 13.58
N TYR A 75 6.49 -18.63 12.42
CA TYR A 75 7.29 -19.86 12.35
C TYR A 75 8.70 -19.68 12.91
N ARG A 76 9.31 -18.52 12.74
CA ARG A 76 10.64 -18.20 13.26
C ARG A 76 10.65 -18.04 14.79
N LEU A 77 9.60 -17.44 15.36
CA LEU A 77 9.49 -17.20 16.80
C LEU A 77 9.00 -18.43 17.58
N ARG A 78 8.21 -19.31 16.98
CA ARG A 78 7.56 -20.44 17.66
C ARG A 78 8.49 -21.43 18.34
N PRO A 79 9.66 -21.83 17.79
CA PRO A 79 10.52 -22.83 18.40
C PRO A 79 11.38 -22.27 19.55
N ARG A 80 11.31 -20.98 19.84
CA ARG A 80 12.12 -20.34 20.87
C ARG A 80 11.45 -20.41 22.23
N HIS A 81 12.13 -20.95 23.21
CA HIS A 81 11.68 -21.03 24.59
C HIS A 81 12.31 -19.93 25.43
N VAL A 82 11.64 -19.49 26.52
CA VAL A 82 12.21 -18.52 27.45
C VAL A 82 13.54 -19.02 28.03
N SER A 83 13.66 -20.34 28.23
CA SER A 83 14.88 -20.99 28.71
C SER A 83 16.07 -20.94 27.73
N ASP A 84 15.85 -20.57 26.48
CA ASP A 84 16.91 -20.45 25.47
C ASP A 84 17.70 -19.14 25.62
N TYR A 85 17.23 -18.22 26.44
CA TYR A 85 17.79 -16.90 26.68
C TYR A 85 18.42 -16.79 28.05
N ALA A 86 19.54 -16.04 28.14
CA ALA A 86 20.19 -15.80 29.41
C ALA A 86 19.38 -14.89 30.35
N SER A 87 18.55 -14.00 29.76
CA SER A 87 17.68 -13.09 30.50
C SER A 87 16.41 -12.77 29.73
N LEU A 88 15.41 -12.19 30.40
CA LEU A 88 14.22 -11.68 29.73
C LEU A 88 14.50 -10.42 28.88
N GLU A 89 15.56 -9.69 29.18
CA GLU A 89 16.08 -8.60 28.36
C GLU A 89 16.58 -9.12 27.02
N ASP A 90 17.31 -10.24 27.00
CA ASP A 90 17.78 -10.87 25.76
C ASP A 90 16.62 -11.36 24.91
N LEU A 91 15.61 -11.95 25.54
CA LEU A 91 14.36 -12.34 24.87
C LEU A 91 13.66 -11.12 24.25
N ARG A 92 13.53 -10.00 25.00
CA ARG A 92 13.00 -8.74 24.50
C ARG A 92 13.75 -8.26 23.28
N ALA A 93 15.07 -8.19 23.38
CA ALA A 93 15.94 -7.72 22.29
C ALA A 93 15.77 -8.58 21.03
N ASP A 94 15.70 -9.89 21.19
CA ASP A 94 15.48 -10.82 20.07
C ASP A 94 14.10 -10.69 19.44
N LEU A 95 13.03 -10.48 20.22
CA LEU A 95 11.68 -10.20 19.70
C LEU A 95 11.68 -8.90 18.91
N ILE A 96 12.25 -7.82 19.45
CA ILE A 96 12.37 -6.52 18.79
C ILE A 96 13.16 -6.66 17.49
N ASP A 97 14.31 -7.30 17.50
CA ASP A 97 15.12 -7.49 16.29
C ASP A 97 14.41 -8.36 15.25
N SER A 98 13.82 -9.47 15.67
CA SER A 98 13.10 -10.39 14.78
C SER A 98 11.91 -9.72 14.09
N ILE A 99 11.07 -8.99 14.84
CA ILE A 99 9.92 -8.26 14.32
C ILE A 99 10.38 -7.07 13.48
N GLY A 100 11.36 -6.30 13.97
CA GLY A 100 11.94 -5.16 13.25
C GLY A 100 12.60 -5.58 11.94
N THR A 101 13.37 -6.66 11.94
CA THR A 101 13.98 -7.22 10.73
C THR A 101 12.91 -7.72 9.75
N HIS A 102 11.87 -8.40 10.24
CA HIS A 102 10.76 -8.84 9.39
C HIS A 102 10.03 -7.65 8.75
N ARG A 103 9.73 -6.60 9.52
CA ARG A 103 9.15 -5.35 8.99
C ARG A 103 10.07 -4.68 7.97
N ARG A 104 11.38 -4.58 8.25
CA ARG A 104 12.36 -4.04 7.28
C ARG A 104 12.44 -4.91 6.02
N GLN A 105 12.34 -6.24 6.13
CA GLN A 105 12.30 -7.14 4.98
C GLN A 105 11.00 -7.04 4.21
N GLN A 106 9.87 -6.89 4.88
CA GLN A 106 8.59 -6.58 4.24
C GLN A 106 8.64 -5.20 3.57
N SER A 107 9.22 -4.19 4.21
CA SER A 107 9.41 -2.85 3.62
C SER A 107 10.40 -2.87 2.45
N ARG A 108 11.44 -3.71 2.49
CA ARG A 108 12.37 -3.92 1.35
C ARG A 108 11.77 -4.77 0.22
N SER A 109 10.76 -5.57 0.53
CA SER A 109 9.97 -6.31 -0.45
C SER A 109 8.67 -5.61 -0.84
N THR A 110 8.38 -4.49 -0.20
CA THR A 110 7.26 -3.59 -0.39
C THR A 110 7.85 -2.23 -0.75
N VAL A 111 7.18 -1.51 -1.59
CA VAL A 111 7.53 -0.17 -2.04
C VAL A 111 7.96 0.71 -0.85
N ALA A 112 9.15 1.32 -0.93
CA ALA A 112 9.65 2.22 0.09
C ALA A 112 8.82 3.51 0.15
N ASP A 113 8.77 4.15 1.32
CA ASP A 113 8.18 5.49 1.42
C ASP A 113 8.96 6.46 0.55
N PHE A 114 8.27 7.46 0.01
CA PHE A 114 8.85 8.41 -0.91
C PHE A 114 9.99 9.20 -0.25
N ASP A 115 11.18 9.02 -0.80
CA ASP A 115 12.39 9.75 -0.46
C ASP A 115 13.02 10.27 -1.75
N PRO A 116 13.05 11.60 -1.95
CA PRO A 116 13.63 12.19 -3.16
C PRO A 116 15.08 11.78 -3.43
N GLU A 117 15.91 11.68 -2.38
CA GLU A 117 17.32 11.32 -2.52
C GLU A 117 17.47 9.85 -2.94
N ALA A 118 16.71 8.96 -2.33
CA ALA A 118 16.71 7.54 -2.67
C ALA A 118 16.18 7.31 -4.11
N LEU A 119 15.12 8.03 -4.51
CA LEU A 119 14.57 7.93 -5.86
C LEU A 119 15.58 8.43 -6.91
N ALA A 120 16.25 9.55 -6.66
CA ALA A 120 17.26 10.12 -7.58
C ALA A 120 18.47 9.19 -7.78
N GLN A 121 18.87 8.45 -6.73
CA GLN A 121 20.06 7.58 -6.78
C GLN A 121 19.77 6.19 -7.35
N ALA A 122 18.65 5.60 -6.99
CA ALA A 122 18.36 4.19 -7.28
C ALA A 122 17.23 3.99 -8.30
N GLY A 123 16.46 5.04 -8.61
CA GLY A 123 15.20 4.88 -9.33
C GLY A 123 14.23 3.99 -8.53
N GLY A 124 13.29 3.35 -9.23
CA GLY A 124 12.43 2.35 -8.64
C GLY A 124 11.03 2.85 -8.32
N ILE A 125 10.37 2.17 -7.39
CA ILE A 125 8.99 2.44 -7.01
C ILE A 125 8.94 2.89 -5.56
N THR A 126 8.32 4.04 -5.32
CA THR A 126 8.14 4.61 -3.98
C THR A 126 6.67 4.90 -3.71
N ARG A 127 6.31 5.12 -2.44
CA ARG A 127 4.94 5.35 -2.01
C ARG A 127 4.82 6.69 -1.27
N ILE A 128 3.77 7.44 -1.61
CA ILE A 128 3.26 8.58 -0.85
C ILE A 128 2.08 8.08 0.00
N GLY A 129 2.09 8.39 1.28
CA GLY A 129 1.10 7.88 2.25
C GLY A 129 1.47 6.50 2.82
N GLU A 130 0.62 5.99 3.72
CA GLU A 130 0.84 4.74 4.45
C GLU A 130 -0.13 3.62 4.02
N GLY A 131 -1.14 3.94 3.23
CA GLY A 131 -2.20 3.04 2.80
C GLY A 131 -1.75 1.94 1.82
N SER A 132 -2.70 1.16 1.35
CA SER A 132 -2.44 0.15 0.32
C SER A 132 -2.02 0.78 -0.99
N ILE A 133 -1.14 0.11 -1.71
CA ILE A 133 -0.72 0.50 -3.07
C ILE A 133 -1.56 -0.13 -4.19
N GLY A 134 -2.61 -0.84 -3.82
CA GLY A 134 -3.50 -1.53 -4.75
C GLY A 134 -2.84 -2.70 -5.49
N GLY A 135 -3.57 -3.30 -6.38
CA GLY A 135 -3.18 -4.49 -7.11
C GLY A 135 -2.06 -4.27 -8.11
N LYS A 136 -2.22 -3.34 -9.03
CA LYS A 136 -1.19 -2.99 -10.02
C LYS A 136 0.11 -2.54 -9.35
N GLY A 137 0.02 -1.75 -8.25
CA GLY A 137 1.19 -1.34 -7.47
C GLY A 137 1.97 -2.51 -6.90
N ARG A 138 1.27 -3.50 -6.32
CA ARG A 138 1.90 -4.75 -5.86
C ARG A 138 2.54 -5.53 -6.99
N GLY A 139 1.87 -5.61 -8.16
CA GLY A 139 2.41 -6.26 -9.35
C GLY A 139 3.71 -5.64 -9.84
N LEU A 140 3.78 -4.30 -9.90
CA LEU A 140 5.00 -3.57 -10.26
C LEU A 140 6.12 -3.80 -9.24
N ALA A 141 5.83 -3.71 -7.95
CA ALA A 141 6.81 -3.99 -6.89
C ALA A 141 7.35 -5.41 -6.96
N PHE A 142 6.49 -6.38 -7.24
CA PHE A 142 6.88 -7.78 -7.43
C PHE A 142 7.79 -7.95 -8.65
N ALA A 143 7.45 -7.32 -9.78
CA ALA A 143 8.28 -7.35 -11.00
C ALA A 143 9.67 -6.75 -10.75
N THR A 144 9.76 -5.58 -10.10
CA THR A 144 11.03 -4.96 -9.71
C THR A 144 11.87 -5.91 -8.88
N ARG A 145 11.27 -6.52 -7.86
CA ARG A 145 11.96 -7.47 -6.98
C ARG A 145 12.46 -8.71 -7.73
N LEU A 146 11.72 -9.21 -8.71
CA LEU A 146 12.17 -10.34 -9.53
C LEU A 146 13.38 -9.96 -10.39
N ILE A 147 13.34 -8.79 -11.02
CA ILE A 147 14.45 -8.26 -11.82
C ILE A 147 15.72 -8.19 -10.97
N ASP A 148 15.63 -7.56 -9.79
CA ASP A 148 16.76 -7.43 -8.86
C ASP A 148 17.25 -8.78 -8.36
N ARG A 149 16.33 -9.64 -7.90
CA ARG A 149 16.67 -10.94 -7.31
C ARG A 149 17.41 -11.85 -8.28
N PHE A 150 17.04 -11.81 -9.56
CA PHE A 150 17.62 -12.67 -10.58
C PHE A 150 18.70 -11.96 -11.40
N GLY A 151 19.06 -10.71 -11.05
CA GLY A 151 20.07 -9.92 -11.77
C GLY A 151 19.73 -9.77 -13.24
N LEU A 152 18.45 -9.53 -13.56
CA LEU A 152 17.99 -9.49 -14.95
C LEU A 152 18.29 -8.17 -15.64
N GLU A 153 18.54 -7.09 -14.88
CA GLU A 153 18.70 -5.75 -15.41
C GLU A 153 19.74 -5.70 -16.54
N ASP A 154 20.93 -6.26 -16.29
CA ASP A 154 22.06 -6.23 -17.22
C ASP A 154 22.44 -7.63 -17.74
N ARG A 155 21.53 -8.60 -17.63
CA ARG A 155 21.81 -10.00 -17.99
C ARG A 155 22.08 -10.21 -19.46
N PHE A 156 21.52 -9.37 -20.33
CA PHE A 156 21.62 -9.48 -21.78
C PHE A 156 22.44 -8.30 -22.33
N PRO A 157 23.57 -8.55 -23.02
CA PRO A 157 24.38 -7.47 -23.57
C PRO A 157 23.57 -6.54 -24.49
N GLY A 158 23.62 -5.23 -24.21
CA GLY A 158 22.90 -4.22 -24.98
C GLY A 158 21.42 -4.10 -24.72
N VAL A 159 20.87 -4.87 -23.74
CA VAL A 159 19.47 -4.80 -23.33
C VAL A 159 19.40 -4.56 -21.83
N ARG A 160 18.72 -3.51 -21.41
CA ARG A 160 18.42 -3.23 -20.01
C ARG A 160 16.95 -3.60 -19.72
N ILE A 161 16.72 -4.47 -18.72
CA ILE A 161 15.39 -4.87 -18.28
C ILE A 161 15.09 -4.16 -16.96
N PHE A 162 14.09 -3.31 -16.93
CA PHE A 162 13.72 -2.57 -15.73
C PHE A 162 12.22 -2.25 -15.68
N VAL A 163 11.72 -1.95 -14.50
CA VAL A 163 10.41 -1.33 -14.32
C VAL A 163 10.61 0.18 -14.28
N PRO A 164 9.91 0.96 -15.12
CA PRO A 164 10.04 2.40 -15.10
C PRO A 164 9.78 3.00 -13.72
N PRO A 165 10.52 4.04 -13.30
CA PRO A 165 10.31 4.71 -12.04
C PRO A 165 8.85 5.12 -11.85
N ALA A 166 8.36 4.98 -10.62
CA ALA A 166 6.99 5.33 -10.29
C ALA A 166 6.87 5.79 -8.84
N VAL A 167 5.93 6.70 -8.59
CA VAL A 167 5.44 7.01 -7.27
C VAL A 167 3.98 6.56 -7.15
N ILE A 168 3.63 5.92 -6.05
CA ILE A 168 2.28 5.39 -5.82
C ILE A 168 1.66 6.14 -4.64
N LEU A 169 0.54 6.80 -4.89
CA LEU A 169 -0.28 7.38 -3.83
C LEU A 169 -1.08 6.25 -3.19
N GLY A 170 -0.91 6.06 -1.87
CA GLY A 170 -1.64 5.06 -1.11
C GLY A 170 -3.14 5.36 -1.01
N THR A 171 -3.91 4.36 -0.64
CA THR A 171 -5.37 4.49 -0.48
C THR A 171 -5.77 5.49 0.61
N ASP A 172 -4.91 5.73 1.59
CA ASP A 172 -5.10 6.74 2.64
C ASP A 172 -5.12 8.16 2.09
N VAL A 173 -4.33 8.47 1.05
CA VAL A 173 -4.36 9.77 0.36
C VAL A 173 -5.71 9.98 -0.34
N PHE A 174 -6.27 8.92 -0.93
CA PHE A 174 -7.62 8.95 -1.52
C PHE A 174 -8.69 9.18 -0.46
N GLU A 175 -8.60 8.47 0.67
CA GLU A 175 -9.55 8.61 1.77
C GLU A 175 -9.50 10.03 2.37
N GLU A 176 -8.30 10.57 2.62
CA GLU A 176 -8.11 11.95 3.06
C GLU A 176 -8.72 12.94 2.06
N PHE A 177 -8.48 12.74 0.75
CA PHE A 177 -9.05 13.59 -0.30
C PHE A 177 -10.58 13.59 -0.27
N LEU A 178 -11.21 12.43 -0.10
CA LEU A 178 -12.67 12.33 0.01
C LEU A 178 -13.22 13.00 1.28
N ASP A 179 -12.54 12.82 2.40
CA ASP A 179 -13.00 13.31 3.70
C ASP A 179 -12.87 14.83 3.83
N VAL A 180 -11.70 15.39 3.45
CA VAL A 180 -11.46 16.85 3.51
C VAL A 180 -12.43 17.63 2.62
N ASN A 181 -12.89 17.04 1.51
CA ASN A 181 -13.79 17.67 0.56
C ASN A 181 -15.26 17.23 0.69
N GLU A 182 -15.59 16.41 1.70
CA GLU A 182 -16.93 15.88 1.95
C GLU A 182 -17.55 15.17 0.71
N LEU A 183 -16.70 14.48 -0.08
CA LEU A 183 -17.12 13.89 -1.35
C LEU A 183 -17.77 12.52 -1.21
N ARG A 184 -17.59 11.78 -0.10
CA ARG A 184 -18.08 10.38 0.05
C ARG A 184 -19.57 10.26 -0.25
N SER A 185 -20.41 11.08 0.39
CA SER A 185 -21.87 10.98 0.22
C SER A 185 -22.31 11.32 -1.19
N LEU A 186 -21.71 12.36 -1.80
CA LEU A 186 -22.00 12.75 -3.18
C LEU A 186 -21.66 11.61 -4.14
N SER A 187 -20.47 11.05 -4.01
CA SER A 187 -19.93 10.03 -4.92
C SER A 187 -20.74 8.74 -4.92
N LEU A 188 -21.24 8.34 -3.75
CA LEU A 188 -22.02 7.11 -3.59
C LEU A 188 -23.46 7.24 -4.10
N HIS A 189 -24.09 8.40 -3.91
CA HIS A 189 -25.52 8.58 -4.15
C HIS A 189 -25.87 9.38 -5.42
N SER A 190 -24.90 10.05 -6.05
CA SER A 190 -25.16 10.82 -7.26
C SER A 190 -25.28 9.89 -8.47
N GLU A 191 -26.35 10.08 -9.24
CA GLU A 191 -26.53 9.46 -10.56
C GLU A 191 -25.89 10.31 -11.68
N ASN A 192 -25.44 11.52 -11.37
CA ASN A 192 -24.84 12.44 -12.34
C ASN A 192 -23.31 12.37 -12.29
N GLU A 193 -22.74 11.50 -13.13
CA GLU A 193 -21.30 11.32 -13.25
C GLU A 193 -20.54 12.62 -13.56
N ARG A 194 -21.10 13.49 -14.42
CA ARG A 194 -20.48 14.79 -14.75
C ARG A 194 -20.36 15.70 -13.53
N GLU A 195 -21.36 15.67 -12.65
CA GLU A 195 -21.32 16.45 -11.41
C GLU A 195 -20.28 15.89 -10.45
N VAL A 196 -20.17 14.57 -10.32
CA VAL A 196 -19.14 13.91 -9.51
C VAL A 196 -17.76 14.31 -10.03
N THR A 197 -17.49 14.14 -11.31
CA THR A 197 -16.21 14.48 -11.94
C THR A 197 -15.87 15.96 -11.73
N ARG A 198 -16.82 16.87 -11.95
CA ARG A 198 -16.63 18.32 -11.74
C ARG A 198 -16.22 18.61 -10.30
N ARG A 199 -16.90 18.03 -9.32
CA ARG A 199 -16.63 18.23 -7.89
C ARG A 199 -15.26 17.69 -7.50
N PHE A 200 -14.82 16.55 -8.05
CA PHE A 200 -13.48 16.02 -7.84
C PHE A 200 -12.41 16.94 -8.41
N VAL A 201 -12.59 17.43 -9.63
CA VAL A 201 -11.64 18.33 -10.28
C VAL A 201 -11.50 19.66 -9.51
N GLU A 202 -12.60 20.23 -8.99
CA GLU A 202 -12.62 21.45 -8.20
C GLU A 202 -12.12 21.29 -6.75
N ALA A 203 -12.09 20.06 -6.23
CA ALA A 203 -11.75 19.75 -4.84
C ALA A 203 -10.28 20.08 -4.47
N SER A 204 -10.02 20.35 -3.20
CA SER A 204 -8.67 20.57 -2.67
C SER A 204 -7.88 19.26 -2.60
N PHE A 205 -6.61 19.29 -2.97
CA PHE A 205 -5.76 18.11 -2.87
C PHE A 205 -4.97 18.10 -1.56
N PRO A 206 -4.76 16.94 -0.89
CA PRO A 206 -4.02 16.84 0.37
C PRO A 206 -2.65 17.53 0.30
N PRO A 207 -2.33 18.46 1.24
CA PRO A 207 -1.15 19.31 1.12
C PRO A 207 0.17 18.53 1.18
N ASP A 208 0.25 17.51 2.04
CA ASP A 208 1.48 16.72 2.19
C ASP A 208 1.77 15.87 0.94
N ALA A 209 0.75 15.25 0.37
CA ALA A 209 0.86 14.52 -0.90
C ALA A 209 1.21 15.47 -2.06
N ARG A 210 0.63 16.69 -2.08
CA ARG A 210 0.95 17.72 -3.06
C ARG A 210 2.43 18.11 -3.01
N GLN A 211 2.99 18.30 -1.82
CA GLN A 211 4.41 18.65 -1.65
C GLN A 211 5.34 17.52 -2.12
N GLN A 212 5.01 16.28 -1.80
CA GLN A 212 5.79 15.12 -2.22
C GLN A 212 5.73 14.93 -3.74
N LEU A 213 4.57 15.14 -4.37
CA LEU A 213 4.42 15.12 -5.84
C LEU A 213 5.26 16.22 -6.51
N LEU A 214 5.32 17.42 -5.94
CA LEU A 214 6.21 18.47 -6.45
C LEU A 214 7.68 18.03 -6.40
N SER A 215 8.10 17.41 -5.29
CA SER A 215 9.46 16.90 -5.15
C SER A 215 9.76 15.79 -6.16
N PHE A 216 8.79 14.93 -6.49
CA PHE A 216 8.90 13.94 -7.56
C PHE A 216 9.05 14.60 -8.93
N LEU A 217 8.23 15.61 -9.26
CA LEU A 217 8.30 16.30 -10.56
C LEU A 217 9.62 17.08 -10.77
N LEU A 218 10.28 17.50 -9.70
CA LEU A 218 11.62 18.12 -9.81
C LEU A 218 12.71 17.12 -10.19
N LEU A 219 12.47 15.83 -10.01
CA LEU A 219 13.39 14.74 -10.38
C LEU A 219 13.02 14.07 -11.71
N CYS A 220 11.80 14.30 -12.22
CA CYS A 220 11.25 13.66 -13.39
C CYS A 220 10.80 14.69 -14.42
N ASP A 221 11.36 14.60 -15.62
CA ASP A 221 11.04 15.44 -16.79
C ASP A 221 10.40 14.65 -17.95
N ARG A 222 10.10 13.36 -17.72
CA ARG A 222 9.50 12.49 -18.74
C ARG A 222 7.98 12.54 -18.69
N PRO A 223 7.32 12.25 -19.81
CA PRO A 223 5.87 12.03 -19.80
C PRO A 223 5.45 10.98 -18.80
N LEU A 224 4.28 11.17 -18.20
CA LEU A 224 3.77 10.36 -17.11
C LEU A 224 2.47 9.66 -17.49
N ALA A 225 2.33 8.41 -17.04
CA ALA A 225 1.07 7.69 -17.01
C ALA A 225 0.51 7.68 -15.57
N ILE A 226 -0.69 8.17 -15.41
CA ILE A 226 -1.45 8.20 -14.17
C ILE A 226 -2.49 7.09 -14.25
N ARG A 227 -2.33 6.06 -13.40
CA ARG A 227 -3.07 4.80 -13.52
C ARG A 227 -3.76 4.46 -12.21
N SER A 228 -4.97 3.99 -12.31
CA SER A 228 -5.68 3.37 -11.18
C SER A 228 -4.93 2.15 -10.64
N SER A 229 -5.01 1.93 -9.35
CA SER A 229 -4.53 0.72 -8.68
C SER A 229 -5.49 0.38 -7.53
N SER A 230 -6.67 -0.10 -7.90
CA SER A 230 -7.73 -0.47 -6.98
C SER A 230 -7.37 -1.73 -6.19
N LEU A 231 -7.97 -1.90 -5.02
CA LEU A 231 -7.87 -3.12 -4.24
C LEU A 231 -8.60 -4.30 -4.89
N LEU A 232 -9.67 -4.03 -5.63
CA LEU A 232 -10.51 -5.05 -6.26
C LEU A 232 -9.98 -5.50 -7.64
N GLU A 233 -9.07 -4.73 -8.24
CA GLU A 233 -8.55 -4.96 -9.59
C GLU A 233 -7.83 -6.31 -9.75
N ASP A 234 -7.28 -6.85 -8.66
CA ASP A 234 -6.60 -8.15 -8.62
C ASP A 234 -7.50 -9.31 -8.17
N SER A 235 -8.82 -9.12 -8.17
CA SER A 235 -9.72 -10.23 -7.84
C SER A 235 -9.53 -11.39 -8.83
N PRO A 236 -9.12 -12.59 -8.36
CA PRO A 236 -8.91 -13.74 -9.25
C PRO A 236 -10.20 -14.25 -9.87
N TYR A 237 -11.35 -13.83 -9.36
CA TYR A 237 -12.67 -14.29 -9.80
C TYR A 237 -13.36 -13.37 -10.79
N GLN A 238 -13.04 -12.08 -10.78
CA GLN A 238 -13.64 -11.08 -11.65
C GLN A 238 -12.63 -9.95 -11.92
N PRO A 239 -11.90 -10.00 -13.04
CA PRO A 239 -10.89 -8.99 -13.37
C PRO A 239 -11.55 -7.65 -13.70
N PHE A 240 -11.13 -6.60 -13.02
CA PHE A 240 -11.55 -5.20 -13.17
C PHE A 240 -10.78 -4.47 -14.29
N ALA A 241 -10.47 -5.13 -15.38
CA ALA A 241 -9.63 -4.54 -16.41
C ALA A 241 -10.39 -3.51 -17.25
N GLY A 242 -9.87 -2.28 -17.32
CA GLY A 242 -10.36 -1.24 -18.24
C GLY A 242 -11.56 -0.44 -17.76
N ILE A 243 -11.99 -0.60 -16.51
CA ILE A 243 -13.13 0.14 -15.93
C ILE A 243 -12.69 1.52 -15.43
N PHE A 244 -11.51 1.59 -14.81
CA PHE A 244 -10.98 2.84 -14.29
C PHE A 244 -10.10 3.56 -15.30
N GLU A 245 -10.05 4.87 -15.21
CA GLU A 245 -9.27 5.71 -16.12
C GLU A 245 -7.76 5.51 -15.99
N THR A 246 -7.10 5.72 -17.13
CA THR A 246 -5.67 5.94 -17.24
C THR A 246 -5.45 7.23 -18.00
N VAL A 247 -4.77 8.20 -17.39
CA VAL A 247 -4.46 9.50 -17.99
C VAL A 247 -2.97 9.56 -18.30
N MET A 248 -2.61 10.07 -19.47
CA MET A 248 -1.22 10.34 -19.84
C MET A 248 -1.04 11.84 -19.97
N ILE A 249 0.04 12.38 -19.38
CA ILE A 249 0.39 13.80 -19.46
C ILE A 249 1.82 13.98 -20.02
N PRO A 250 2.07 15.03 -20.79
CA PRO A 250 3.40 15.27 -21.38
C PRO A 250 4.46 15.63 -20.34
N ASN A 251 4.07 16.27 -19.23
CA ASN A 251 4.98 16.70 -18.14
C ASN A 251 6.15 17.57 -18.64
N ASP A 252 5.94 18.40 -19.64
CA ASP A 252 6.99 19.12 -20.37
C ASP A 252 6.95 20.65 -20.16
N HIS A 253 5.99 21.16 -19.35
CA HIS A 253 5.92 22.59 -19.06
C HIS A 253 7.14 23.04 -18.25
N PRO A 254 7.76 24.20 -18.60
CA PRO A 254 8.98 24.68 -17.95
C PRO A 254 8.78 25.06 -16.47
N ASP A 255 7.56 25.44 -16.09
CA ASP A 255 7.20 25.75 -14.71
C ASP A 255 6.72 24.48 -13.98
N PRO A 256 7.44 24.00 -12.93
CA PRO A 256 7.04 22.83 -12.16
C PRO A 256 5.68 23.00 -11.47
N ALA A 257 5.26 24.25 -11.17
CA ALA A 257 3.96 24.49 -10.56
C ALA A 257 2.81 24.15 -11.53
N VAL A 258 2.98 24.48 -12.82
CA VAL A 258 2.00 24.11 -13.86
C VAL A 258 1.97 22.57 -14.05
N ARG A 259 3.12 21.92 -14.14
CA ARG A 259 3.21 20.46 -14.22
C ARG A 259 2.53 19.77 -13.03
N LEU A 260 2.68 20.35 -11.85
CA LEU A 260 2.02 19.83 -10.63
C LEU A 260 0.50 19.94 -10.72
N GLU A 261 -0.03 21.06 -11.19
CA GLU A 261 -1.49 21.19 -11.37
C GLU A 261 -2.02 20.20 -12.40
N GLU A 262 -1.34 20.03 -13.54
CA GLU A 262 -1.72 19.05 -14.56
C GLU A 262 -1.71 17.62 -13.99
N LEU A 263 -0.68 17.27 -13.21
CA LEU A 263 -0.60 15.97 -12.54
C LEU A 263 -1.73 15.76 -11.52
N ILE A 264 -2.00 16.77 -10.69
CA ILE A 264 -3.08 16.70 -9.70
C ILE A 264 -4.45 16.58 -10.39
N GLN A 265 -4.68 17.29 -11.49
CA GLN A 265 -5.92 17.14 -12.26
C GLN A 265 -6.07 15.73 -12.82
N ALA A 266 -5.01 15.15 -13.37
CA ALA A 266 -5.02 13.78 -13.84
C ALA A 266 -5.30 12.77 -12.72
N ILE A 267 -4.70 12.95 -11.53
CA ILE A 267 -4.97 12.11 -10.36
C ILE A 267 -6.44 12.21 -9.93
N LYS A 268 -6.99 13.42 -9.90
CA LYS A 268 -8.40 13.64 -9.54
C LYS A 268 -9.37 13.01 -10.55
N SER A 269 -9.04 13.01 -11.85
CA SER A 269 -9.80 12.29 -12.87
C SER A 269 -9.81 10.78 -12.62
N VAL A 270 -8.64 10.20 -12.30
CA VAL A 270 -8.55 8.79 -11.93
C VAL A 270 -9.35 8.51 -10.66
N TYR A 271 -9.30 9.37 -9.65
CA TYR A 271 -10.12 9.23 -8.44
C TYR A 271 -11.62 9.29 -8.76
N ALA A 272 -12.05 10.21 -9.63
CA ALA A 272 -13.45 10.34 -10.04
C ALA A 272 -13.96 9.09 -10.77
N SER A 273 -13.09 8.43 -11.57
CA SER A 273 -13.45 7.22 -12.32
C SER A 273 -13.87 6.04 -11.42
N THR A 274 -13.49 6.05 -10.13
CA THR A 274 -13.99 5.09 -9.15
C THR A 274 -15.51 5.08 -9.05
N TYR A 275 -16.14 6.23 -9.30
CA TYR A 275 -17.57 6.45 -9.17
C TYR A 275 -18.28 6.65 -10.52
N SER A 276 -17.65 6.27 -11.63
CA SER A 276 -18.25 6.26 -12.96
C SER A 276 -19.45 5.32 -13.03
N GLU A 277 -20.32 5.52 -14.00
CA GLU A 277 -21.47 4.64 -14.25
C GLU A 277 -21.02 3.19 -14.48
N ASP A 278 -19.96 2.99 -15.28
CA ASP A 278 -19.40 1.66 -15.56
C ASP A 278 -18.88 0.98 -14.28
N SER A 279 -18.22 1.73 -13.40
CA SER A 279 -17.75 1.21 -12.11
C SER A 279 -18.88 0.79 -11.20
N LYS A 280 -19.92 1.61 -11.11
CA LYS A 280 -21.12 1.32 -10.30
C LYS A 280 -21.86 0.09 -10.82
N LEU A 281 -22.12 0.01 -12.11
CA LEU A 281 -22.79 -1.13 -12.74
C LEU A 281 -22.01 -2.44 -12.57
N PHE A 282 -20.68 -2.35 -12.68
CA PHE A 282 -19.85 -3.53 -12.48
C PHE A 282 -19.88 -4.01 -11.02
N LEU A 283 -19.77 -3.10 -10.05
CA LEU A 283 -19.80 -3.44 -8.63
C LEU A 283 -21.16 -4.00 -8.21
N GLU A 284 -22.26 -3.49 -8.74
CA GLU A 284 -23.60 -4.06 -8.52
C GLU A 284 -23.73 -5.52 -8.97
N ALA A 285 -22.97 -5.91 -9.99
CA ALA A 285 -22.93 -7.30 -10.47
C ALA A 285 -22.00 -8.21 -9.64
N THR A 286 -21.35 -7.69 -8.61
CA THR A 286 -20.37 -8.39 -7.77
C THR A 286 -20.79 -8.41 -6.29
N PRO A 287 -20.21 -9.24 -5.44
CA PRO A 287 -20.43 -9.19 -3.99
C PRO A 287 -19.73 -8.02 -3.29
N TYR A 288 -18.98 -7.22 -4.03
CA TYR A 288 -18.22 -6.08 -3.48
C TYR A 288 -19.11 -4.84 -3.38
N ARG A 289 -18.77 -3.95 -2.47
CA ARG A 289 -19.49 -2.69 -2.24
C ARG A 289 -18.64 -1.52 -2.68
N LEU A 290 -19.27 -0.54 -3.33
CA LEU A 290 -18.60 0.69 -3.75
C LEU A 290 -18.02 1.48 -2.56
N GLU A 291 -18.64 1.38 -1.39
CA GLU A 291 -18.19 2.01 -0.15
C GLU A 291 -16.86 1.43 0.37
N GLU A 292 -16.54 0.20 -0.01
CA GLU A 292 -15.32 -0.51 0.38
C GLU A 292 -14.18 -0.31 -0.62
N GLU A 293 -14.48 0.30 -1.78
CA GLU A 293 -13.46 0.55 -2.80
C GLU A 293 -12.53 1.68 -2.36
N ALA A 294 -11.23 1.40 -2.36
CA ALA A 294 -10.20 2.35 -2.04
C ALA A 294 -9.17 2.40 -3.18
N MET A 295 -8.98 3.60 -3.75
CA MET A 295 -8.18 3.82 -4.93
C MET A 295 -6.77 4.27 -4.57
N ALA A 296 -5.75 3.47 -4.89
CA ALA A 296 -4.38 3.94 -5.02
C ALA A 296 -4.13 4.41 -6.46
N VAL A 297 -3.21 5.36 -6.65
CA VAL A 297 -2.86 5.87 -7.98
C VAL A 297 -1.37 5.72 -8.21
N ILE A 298 -1.01 5.15 -9.35
CA ILE A 298 0.36 5.02 -9.81
C ILE A 298 0.67 6.16 -10.77
N VAL A 299 1.66 6.96 -10.45
CA VAL A 299 2.28 7.96 -11.34
C VAL A 299 3.60 7.38 -11.82
N GLN A 300 3.66 6.97 -13.08
CA GLN A 300 4.78 6.21 -13.65
C GLN A 300 5.35 6.91 -14.88
N GLU A 301 6.68 6.95 -14.98
CA GLU A 301 7.34 7.43 -16.20
C GLU A 301 6.98 6.57 -17.41
N LEU A 302 6.71 7.20 -18.53
CA LEU A 302 6.53 6.54 -19.81
C LEU A 302 7.89 6.20 -20.44
N VAL A 303 7.95 5.03 -21.06
CA VAL A 303 9.12 4.59 -21.84
C VAL A 303 8.89 4.94 -23.30
N GLY A 304 9.84 5.67 -23.88
CA GLY A 304 9.75 6.09 -25.29
C GLY A 304 10.79 7.14 -25.62
N GLN A 305 10.64 7.70 -26.81
CA GLN A 305 11.47 8.78 -27.36
C GLN A 305 10.58 9.84 -27.98
N ASN A 306 11.04 11.08 -27.93
CA ASN A 306 10.41 12.17 -28.68
C ASN A 306 10.66 11.97 -30.18
N ARG A 307 9.58 12.00 -30.96
CA ARG A 307 9.58 11.96 -32.40
C ARG A 307 8.66 13.07 -32.91
N ASP A 308 9.24 14.18 -33.29
CA ASP A 308 8.52 15.42 -33.55
C ASP A 308 7.67 15.86 -32.33
N ASP A 309 6.38 15.96 -32.50
CA ASP A 309 5.44 16.36 -31.44
C ASP A 309 4.87 15.17 -30.64
N LEU A 310 5.36 13.96 -30.86
CA LEU A 310 4.86 12.74 -30.23
C LEU A 310 5.94 12.05 -29.41
N PHE A 311 5.49 11.41 -28.29
CA PHE A 311 6.34 10.55 -27.47
C PHE A 311 5.79 9.12 -27.49
N PHE A 312 6.58 8.17 -28.00
CA PHE A 312 6.17 6.75 -28.04
C PHE A 312 7.38 5.80 -28.06
N PRO A 313 7.18 4.54 -27.64
CA PRO A 313 8.21 3.52 -27.67
C PRO A 313 8.46 3.04 -29.11
N ASP A 314 9.65 2.50 -29.38
CA ASP A 314 9.96 1.88 -30.68
C ASP A 314 9.13 0.62 -30.92
N VAL A 315 8.88 -0.15 -29.84
CA VAL A 315 8.07 -1.37 -29.87
C VAL A 315 7.27 -1.47 -28.58
N SER A 316 6.02 -1.87 -28.67
CA SER A 316 5.18 -2.20 -27.53
C SER A 316 4.50 -3.56 -27.74
N GLY A 317 4.20 -4.27 -26.64
CA GLY A 317 3.59 -5.57 -26.73
C GLY A 317 3.30 -6.21 -25.38
N VAL A 318 2.76 -7.43 -25.41
CA VAL A 318 2.46 -8.24 -24.24
C VAL A 318 3.24 -9.55 -24.33
N ALA A 319 4.05 -9.81 -23.31
CA ALA A 319 4.72 -11.11 -23.15
C ALA A 319 3.84 -12.04 -22.31
N ARG A 320 3.71 -13.29 -22.78
CA ARG A 320 3.00 -14.36 -22.06
C ARG A 320 3.91 -15.57 -21.93
N SER A 321 3.90 -16.20 -20.75
CA SER A 321 4.47 -17.55 -20.56
C SER A 321 3.42 -18.59 -20.94
N TYR A 322 3.79 -19.58 -21.69
CA TYR A 322 2.97 -20.76 -21.98
C TYR A 322 3.41 -21.92 -21.09
#